data_e0ea9e45084a45ffeaf32d6d5dbf07a0
#
_entry.id   e0ea9e45084a45ffeaf32d6d5dbf07a0
#
_cell.length_a   1.000
_cell.length_b   1.000
_cell.length_c   1.000
_cell.angle_alpha   90.00
_cell.angle_beta   90.00
_cell.angle_gamma   90.00
#
_symmetry.space_group_name_H-M   'P 1'
#
loop_
_entity.id
_entity.type
_entity.pdbx_description
1 polymer ?
#
loop_
_entity_poly.entity_id
_entity_poly.type
_entity_poly.pdbx_seq_one_letter_code
_entity_poly.pdbx_strand_id
1 'polypeptide(L)'
;MSWPESQFTPEPAPRGAFRARAAGLGGFALVAGGAIAIGVAMLAQQHAPQPGATAAGAIGPAAKGPSLHRSVPVSVDIPAIGVHSELLRLGVNADGTVQVPPLTTGADEAAWLRYSATPGQIGASVIEGHVDSYHGPAVFYRLGALRPGDTIDVTLADGETGIFRVTGVREYLKDKFPANAIYSDANYAALRLITCGGAFDYATGHYLSSTVVFASLTSSRHPSSH
;
A
#
# COMPACT_ATOMS: atom_id res chain seq x y z
N MET A 1 7.56 -16.88 -7.00
CA MET A 1 8.17 -15.88 -6.09
C MET A 1 7.25 -15.75 -4.90
N SER A 2 7.63 -16.34 -3.80
CA SER A 2 6.86 -16.25 -2.55
C SER A 2 7.16 -14.90 -1.92
N TRP A 3 6.14 -14.18 -1.47
CA TRP A 3 6.33 -13.03 -0.59
C TRP A 3 7.06 -13.50 0.66
N PRO A 4 8.06 -12.76 1.17
CA PRO A 4 8.74 -13.16 2.39
C PRO A 4 7.73 -13.10 3.52
N GLU A 5 7.61 -14.16 4.24
CA GLU A 5 7.13 -14.10 5.61
C GLU A 5 8.12 -13.21 6.37
N SER A 6 7.72 -11.97 6.64
CA SER A 6 8.45 -11.15 7.58
C SER A 6 8.43 -11.92 8.90
N GLN A 7 9.58 -12.45 9.30
CA GLN A 7 9.75 -13.12 10.60
C GLN A 7 9.55 -12.09 11.70
N PHE A 8 8.30 -11.92 12.08
CA PHE A 8 7.93 -11.16 13.26
C PHE A 8 8.09 -12.09 14.46
N THR A 9 9.26 -12.12 15.08
CA THR A 9 9.41 -12.68 16.44
C THR A 9 8.91 -11.63 17.40
N PRO A 10 7.81 -11.86 18.14
CA PRO A 10 7.39 -10.94 19.19
C PRO A 10 8.44 -10.97 20.29
N GLU A 11 8.98 -9.82 20.61
CA GLU A 11 9.88 -9.63 21.75
C GLU A 11 9.12 -9.98 23.04
N PRO A 12 9.66 -10.84 23.92
CA PRO A 12 8.96 -11.22 25.14
C PRO A 12 8.86 -10.01 26.10
N ALA A 13 7.63 -9.70 26.50
CA ALA A 13 7.35 -8.67 27.48
C ALA A 13 8.13 -8.89 28.78
N PRO A 14 8.63 -7.81 29.42
CA PRO A 14 9.37 -7.93 30.68
C PRO A 14 8.47 -8.49 31.77
N ARG A 15 8.93 -9.56 32.42
CA ARG A 15 8.28 -10.19 33.57
C ARG A 15 8.45 -9.31 34.81
N GLY A 16 7.56 -8.34 34.98
CA GLY A 16 7.42 -7.60 36.24
C GLY A 16 6.54 -8.39 37.20
N ALA A 17 7.12 -8.84 38.32
CA ALA A 17 6.39 -9.49 39.40
C ALA A 17 5.48 -8.48 40.12
N PHE A 18 4.17 -8.52 39.83
CA PHE A 18 3.18 -7.76 40.62
C PHE A 18 2.74 -8.60 41.82
N ARG A 19 3.16 -8.12 43.01
CA ARG A 19 2.62 -8.59 44.31
C ARG A 19 1.16 -8.11 44.41
N ALA A 20 0.24 -9.05 44.47
CA ALA A 20 -1.18 -8.77 44.74
C ALA A 20 -1.37 -8.19 46.12
N ARG A 21 -1.87 -6.98 46.23
CA ARG A 21 -2.54 -6.43 47.41
C ARG A 21 -3.99 -6.29 47.12
N ALA A 22 -4.81 -7.02 47.83
CA ALA A 22 -6.27 -6.95 47.79
C ALA A 22 -6.75 -5.59 48.29
N ALA A 23 -7.49 -4.87 47.48
CA ALA A 23 -8.35 -3.76 47.88
C ALA A 23 -9.52 -3.63 46.92
N GLY A 24 -10.70 -3.85 47.43
CA GLY A 24 -12.01 -3.19 47.27
C GLY A 24 -12.61 -2.97 45.88
N LEU A 25 -13.67 -3.67 45.58
CA LEU A 25 -14.95 -3.34 44.87
C LEU A 25 -15.07 -2.10 43.92
N GLY A 26 -14.00 -1.65 43.28
CA GLY A 26 -14.05 -0.56 42.29
C GLY A 26 -13.45 -0.92 40.92
N GLY A 27 -12.93 -2.11 40.72
CA GLY A 27 -12.12 -2.47 39.56
C GLY A 27 -12.87 -2.98 38.30
N PHE A 28 -14.15 -3.30 38.40
CA PHE A 28 -14.86 -3.94 37.29
C PHE A 28 -15.26 -2.97 36.15
N ALA A 29 -15.43 -1.68 36.42
CA ALA A 29 -15.85 -0.72 35.40
C ALA A 29 -14.70 -0.30 34.45
N LEU A 30 -13.44 -0.26 34.92
CA LEU A 30 -12.29 0.14 34.10
C LEU A 30 -11.79 -0.98 33.16
N VAL A 31 -11.90 -2.24 33.59
CA VAL A 31 -11.52 -3.40 32.76
C VAL A 31 -12.48 -3.60 31.60
N ALA A 32 -13.80 -3.39 31.83
CA ALA A 32 -14.80 -3.48 30.77
C ALA A 32 -14.64 -2.35 29.74
N GLY A 33 -14.33 -1.12 30.17
CA GLY A 33 -14.07 0.01 29.27
C GLY A 33 -12.82 -0.18 28.41
N GLY A 34 -11.75 -0.74 28.97
CA GLY A 34 -10.53 -1.06 28.24
C GLY A 34 -10.71 -2.15 27.20
N ALA A 35 -11.43 -3.22 27.54
CA ALA A 35 -11.72 -4.32 26.61
C ALA A 35 -12.60 -3.87 25.44
N ILE A 36 -13.56 -2.98 25.68
CA ILE A 36 -14.43 -2.41 24.63
C ILE A 36 -13.60 -1.49 23.71
N ALA A 37 -12.72 -0.66 24.24
CA ALA A 37 -11.87 0.22 23.44
C ALA A 37 -10.88 -0.55 22.57
N ILE A 38 -10.27 -1.61 23.08
CA ILE A 38 -9.39 -2.52 22.33
C ILE A 38 -10.19 -3.27 21.25
N GLY A 39 -11.41 -3.75 21.59
CA GLY A 39 -12.28 -4.43 20.64
C GLY A 39 -12.72 -3.52 19.48
N VAL A 40 -13.04 -2.26 19.74
CA VAL A 40 -13.43 -1.27 18.72
C VAL A 40 -12.23 -0.91 17.84
N ALA A 41 -11.02 -0.76 18.41
CA ALA A 41 -9.81 -0.50 17.65
C ALA A 41 -9.44 -1.69 16.74
N MET A 42 -9.56 -2.93 17.24
CA MET A 42 -9.32 -4.13 16.43
C MET A 42 -10.37 -4.32 15.32
N LEU A 43 -11.63 -3.96 15.56
CA LEU A 43 -12.66 -3.97 14.53
C LEU A 43 -12.43 -2.90 13.46
N ALA A 44 -11.86 -1.75 13.80
CA ALA A 44 -11.51 -0.70 12.85
C ALA A 44 -10.35 -1.09 11.93
N GLN A 45 -9.39 -1.88 12.39
CA GLN A 45 -8.26 -2.37 11.59
C GLN A 45 -8.68 -3.35 10.47
N GLN A 46 -9.82 -4.03 10.62
CA GLN A 46 -10.32 -4.98 9.62
C GLN A 46 -11.13 -4.36 8.47
N HIS A 47 -11.29 -3.03 8.43
CA HIS A 47 -12.22 -2.36 7.52
C HIS A 47 -11.55 -1.48 6.48
N ALA A 48 -10.30 -1.77 6.08
CA ALA A 48 -9.74 -1.15 4.89
C ALA A 48 -10.70 -1.39 3.71
N PRO A 49 -11.07 -0.35 2.94
CA PRO A 49 -11.99 -0.48 1.82
C PRO A 49 -11.53 -1.53 0.83
N GLN A 50 -12.40 -2.48 0.53
CA GLN A 50 -12.14 -3.50 -0.47
C GLN A 50 -12.62 -3.04 -1.85
N PRO A 51 -11.97 -3.50 -2.95
CA PRO A 51 -12.41 -3.15 -4.30
C PRO A 51 -13.87 -3.58 -4.53
N GLY A 52 -14.72 -2.63 -4.94
CA GLY A 52 -16.08 -2.95 -5.33
C GLY A 52 -16.13 -3.79 -6.62
N ALA A 53 -17.23 -4.51 -6.85
CA ALA A 53 -17.40 -5.35 -8.04
C ALA A 53 -17.21 -4.57 -9.37
N THR A 54 -17.58 -3.28 -9.40
CA THR A 54 -17.42 -2.40 -10.57
C THR A 54 -16.00 -1.85 -10.70
N ALA A 55 -15.14 -1.98 -9.70
CA ALA A 55 -13.77 -1.48 -9.71
C ALA A 55 -12.81 -2.39 -10.49
N ALA A 56 -13.21 -3.64 -10.80
CA ALA A 56 -12.34 -4.61 -11.45
C ALA A 56 -11.77 -4.12 -12.79
N GLY A 57 -12.49 -3.29 -13.55
CA GLY A 57 -12.03 -2.61 -14.76
C GLY A 57 -11.08 -3.39 -15.68
N ALA A 58 -10.36 -2.69 -16.54
CA ALA A 58 -9.34 -3.26 -17.41
C ALA A 58 -7.96 -3.26 -16.74
N ILE A 59 -7.10 -4.22 -17.07
CA ILE A 59 -5.70 -4.23 -16.57
C ILE A 59 -4.85 -3.14 -17.26
N GLY A 60 -5.22 -2.74 -18.47
CA GLY A 60 -4.48 -1.78 -19.26
C GLY A 60 -5.38 -0.80 -20.02
N PRO A 61 -4.80 0.19 -20.70
CA PRO A 61 -5.56 1.17 -21.48
C PRO A 61 -6.14 0.54 -22.74
N ALA A 62 -7.21 1.15 -23.24
CA ALA A 62 -7.82 0.76 -24.54
C ALA A 62 -6.90 1.09 -25.74
N ALA A 63 -6.01 2.08 -25.60
CA ALA A 63 -5.04 2.47 -26.62
C ALA A 63 -3.70 2.84 -25.96
N LYS A 64 -2.60 2.78 -26.75
CA LYS A 64 -1.29 3.24 -26.27
C LYS A 64 -1.35 4.74 -25.97
N GLY A 65 -1.00 5.10 -24.75
CA GLY A 65 -0.86 6.48 -24.29
C GLY A 65 0.55 7.05 -24.56
N PRO A 66 0.81 8.25 -24.04
CA PRO A 66 2.14 8.85 -24.07
C PRO A 66 3.15 8.06 -23.24
N SER A 67 4.42 8.42 -23.36
CA SER A 67 5.50 7.96 -22.48
C SER A 67 6.40 9.13 -22.12
N LEU A 68 7.08 9.05 -20.98
CA LEU A 68 8.01 10.05 -20.46
C LEU A 68 9.44 9.54 -20.53
N HIS A 69 10.39 10.46 -20.45
CA HIS A 69 11.79 10.11 -20.26
C HIS A 69 12.00 9.49 -18.87
N ARG A 70 13.12 8.77 -18.75
CA ARG A 70 13.48 8.17 -17.47
C ARG A 70 13.83 9.24 -16.44
N SER A 71 13.05 9.33 -15.37
CA SER A 71 13.32 10.18 -14.22
C SER A 71 12.85 9.48 -12.95
N VAL A 72 13.55 9.68 -11.83
CA VAL A 72 13.23 9.01 -10.56
C VAL A 72 11.99 9.66 -9.96
N PRO A 73 10.98 8.88 -9.51
CA PRO A 73 9.83 9.47 -8.83
C PRO A 73 10.23 9.98 -7.43
N VAL A 74 9.62 11.10 -7.03
CA VAL A 74 9.86 11.76 -5.74
C VAL A 74 8.61 11.85 -4.87
N SER A 75 7.41 11.94 -5.48
CA SER A 75 6.16 11.93 -4.72
C SER A 75 5.01 11.33 -5.51
N VAL A 76 3.95 10.91 -4.80
CA VAL A 76 2.68 10.46 -5.35
C VAL A 76 1.53 11.17 -4.68
N ASP A 77 0.57 11.65 -5.48
CA ASP A 77 -0.68 12.28 -5.07
C ASP A 77 -1.86 11.50 -5.63
N ILE A 78 -2.84 11.14 -4.76
CA ILE A 78 -4.05 10.43 -5.14
C ILE A 78 -5.25 11.13 -4.49
N PRO A 79 -5.78 12.21 -5.13
CA PRO A 79 -6.80 13.07 -4.51
C PRO A 79 -8.05 12.33 -4.08
N ALA A 80 -8.50 11.33 -4.86
CA ALA A 80 -9.73 10.58 -4.60
C ALA A 80 -9.74 9.86 -3.23
N ILE A 81 -8.56 9.56 -2.69
CA ILE A 81 -8.40 8.88 -1.39
C ILE A 81 -7.59 9.69 -0.37
N GLY A 82 -7.22 10.93 -0.72
CA GLY A 82 -6.51 11.87 0.15
C GLY A 82 -5.07 11.43 0.46
N VAL A 83 -4.40 10.74 -0.46
CA VAL A 83 -3.00 10.37 -0.33
C VAL A 83 -2.11 11.46 -0.91
N HIS A 84 -1.14 11.91 -0.13
CA HIS A 84 0.01 12.70 -0.53
C HIS A 84 1.23 12.11 0.17
N SER A 85 2.20 11.58 -0.58
CA SER A 85 3.36 10.90 -0.02
C SER A 85 4.63 11.21 -0.81
N GLU A 86 5.71 11.53 -0.11
CA GLU A 86 7.07 11.33 -0.62
C GLU A 86 7.27 9.85 -0.95
N LEU A 87 8.16 9.56 -1.89
CA LEU A 87 8.43 8.20 -2.33
C LEU A 87 9.80 7.73 -1.86
N LEU A 88 9.79 6.73 -0.98
CA LEU A 88 10.99 5.96 -0.68
C LEU A 88 11.44 5.18 -1.92
N ARG A 89 12.74 4.88 -1.99
CA ARG A 89 13.32 4.05 -3.06
C ARG A 89 13.75 2.72 -2.45
N LEU A 90 12.98 1.69 -2.72
CA LEU A 90 13.23 0.36 -2.20
C LEU A 90 13.69 -0.60 -3.29
N GLY A 91 14.40 -1.62 -2.87
CA GLY A 91 14.94 -2.65 -3.73
C GLY A 91 14.43 -4.03 -3.36
N VAL A 92 15.32 -5.01 -3.47
CA VAL A 92 15.11 -6.36 -3.00
C VAL A 92 16.14 -6.69 -1.93
N ASN A 93 15.75 -7.53 -0.99
CA ASN A 93 16.64 -8.08 0.03
C ASN A 93 17.59 -9.13 -0.57
N ALA A 94 18.56 -9.58 0.23
CA ALA A 94 19.52 -10.59 -0.22
C ALA A 94 18.88 -11.95 -0.56
N ASP A 95 17.71 -12.25 0.03
CA ASP A 95 16.90 -13.45 -0.23
C ASP A 95 15.98 -13.32 -1.47
N GLY A 96 16.05 -12.18 -2.18
CA GLY A 96 15.23 -11.90 -3.37
C GLY A 96 13.82 -11.35 -3.07
N THR A 97 13.52 -11.07 -1.82
CA THR A 97 12.23 -10.50 -1.41
C THR A 97 12.20 -8.98 -1.61
N VAL A 98 11.02 -8.42 -1.89
CA VAL A 98 10.86 -6.98 -2.05
C VAL A 98 11.02 -6.29 -0.69
N GLN A 99 11.82 -5.23 -0.62
CA GLN A 99 11.89 -4.39 0.57
C GLN A 99 10.56 -3.65 0.74
N VAL A 100 10.12 -3.51 1.99
CA VAL A 100 8.92 -2.73 2.34
C VAL A 100 9.29 -1.54 3.23
N PRO A 101 8.53 -0.44 3.22
CA PRO A 101 8.75 0.66 4.17
C PRO A 101 8.72 0.15 5.61
N PRO A 102 9.55 0.72 6.51
CA PRO A 102 9.51 0.34 7.93
C PRO A 102 8.15 0.70 8.56
N LEU A 103 7.50 -0.24 9.25
CA LEU A 103 6.20 0.00 9.91
C LEU A 103 6.25 1.05 11.02
N THR A 104 7.42 1.26 11.62
CA THR A 104 7.59 2.16 12.76
C THR A 104 7.85 3.62 12.37
N THR A 105 8.44 3.87 11.20
CA THR A 105 8.88 5.21 10.79
C THR A 105 8.44 5.59 9.39
N GLY A 106 7.98 4.65 8.58
CA GLY A 106 7.64 4.84 7.17
C GLY A 106 6.26 4.30 6.78
N ALA A 107 5.37 4.03 7.75
CA ALA A 107 4.05 3.50 7.43
C ALA A 107 3.19 4.48 6.61
N ASP A 108 3.43 5.79 6.78
CA ASP A 108 2.74 6.86 6.07
C ASP A 108 3.43 7.23 4.73
N GLU A 109 4.50 6.54 4.37
CA GLU A 109 5.23 6.76 3.13
C GLU A 109 5.03 5.58 2.17
N ALA A 110 4.80 5.91 0.90
CA ALA A 110 4.82 4.93 -0.17
C ALA A 110 6.25 4.76 -0.71
N ALA A 111 6.50 3.66 -1.40
CA ALA A 111 7.83 3.33 -1.90
C ALA A 111 7.80 2.87 -3.35
N TRP A 112 8.68 3.42 -4.17
CA TRP A 112 8.88 2.94 -5.52
C TRP A 112 9.92 1.80 -5.54
N LEU A 113 9.55 0.70 -6.22
CA LEU A 113 10.45 -0.42 -6.46
C LEU A 113 11.45 -0.06 -7.57
N ARG A 114 12.68 0.24 -7.19
CA ARG A 114 13.73 0.80 -8.08
C ARG A 114 14.12 -0.11 -9.26
N TYR A 115 13.74 -1.37 -9.25
CA TYR A 115 13.98 -2.34 -10.33
C TYR A 115 12.79 -2.41 -11.31
N SER A 116 11.70 -1.73 -11.03
CA SER A 116 10.61 -1.52 -11.98
C SER A 116 10.90 -0.33 -12.90
N ALA A 117 10.13 -0.15 -13.98
CA ALA A 117 10.23 1.05 -14.81
C ALA A 117 10.03 2.31 -13.96
N THR A 118 10.64 3.45 -14.36
CA THR A 118 10.26 4.72 -13.74
C THR A 118 8.86 5.13 -14.22
N PRO A 119 8.05 5.79 -13.38
CA PRO A 119 6.70 6.21 -13.77
C PRO A 119 6.72 7.04 -15.06
N GLY A 120 5.91 6.62 -16.04
CA GLY A 120 5.85 7.24 -17.35
C GLY A 120 6.69 6.57 -18.43
N GLN A 121 7.70 5.78 -18.09
CA GLN A 121 8.36 4.92 -19.09
C GLN A 121 7.44 3.76 -19.51
N ILE A 122 7.65 3.26 -20.73
CA ILE A 122 7.05 1.99 -21.17
C ILE A 122 7.55 0.89 -20.26
N GLY A 123 6.62 0.09 -19.72
CA GLY A 123 6.87 -0.92 -18.70
C GLY A 123 5.96 -0.70 -17.48
N ALA A 124 6.02 -1.61 -16.52
CA ALA A 124 5.29 -1.51 -15.28
C ALA A 124 6.15 -0.78 -14.21
N SER A 125 5.71 0.40 -13.79
CA SER A 125 6.24 1.05 -12.59
C SER A 125 5.45 0.58 -11.38
N VAL A 126 6.12 0.21 -10.29
CA VAL A 126 5.51 -0.36 -9.09
C VAL A 126 5.77 0.55 -7.90
N ILE A 127 4.70 0.94 -7.21
CA ILE A 127 4.73 1.69 -5.95
C ILE A 127 3.96 0.87 -4.92
N GLU A 128 4.56 0.64 -3.77
CA GLU A 128 4.00 -0.14 -2.68
C GLU A 128 3.86 0.73 -1.43
N GLY A 129 2.92 0.37 -0.56
CA GLY A 129 2.69 1.04 0.71
C GLY A 129 1.88 0.18 1.66
N HIS A 130 1.97 0.47 2.95
CA HIS A 130 1.22 -0.26 3.97
C HIS A 130 -0.27 0.08 3.94
N VAL A 131 -1.10 -0.93 4.26
CA VAL A 131 -2.53 -0.73 4.48
C VAL A 131 -2.78 -0.14 5.86
N ASP A 132 -2.09 -0.64 6.87
CA ASP A 132 -2.15 -0.18 8.26
C ASP A 132 -0.83 -0.40 8.99
N SER A 133 -0.78 0.08 10.23
CA SER A 133 0.32 -0.09 11.16
C SER A 133 -0.23 -0.24 12.57
N TYR A 134 0.65 -0.39 13.56
CA TYR A 134 0.27 -0.37 14.99
C TYR A 134 -0.38 0.95 15.44
N HIS A 135 -0.25 2.01 14.66
CA HIS A 135 -0.81 3.33 14.92
C HIS A 135 -2.15 3.58 14.20
N GLY A 136 -2.62 2.62 13.39
CA GLY A 136 -3.86 2.71 12.63
C GLY A 136 -3.65 2.68 11.11
N PRO A 137 -4.57 3.30 10.33
CA PRO A 137 -4.47 3.36 8.88
C PRO A 137 -3.14 3.92 8.40
N ALA A 138 -2.53 3.29 7.39
CA ALA A 138 -1.28 3.70 6.78
C ALA A 138 -1.53 4.34 5.38
N VAL A 139 -0.46 4.66 4.66
CA VAL A 139 -0.51 5.45 3.41
C VAL A 139 -1.50 4.89 2.40
N PHE A 140 -1.63 3.57 2.24
CA PHE A 140 -2.52 2.93 1.26
C PHE A 140 -3.75 2.27 1.87
N TYR A 141 -4.16 2.68 3.09
CA TYR A 141 -5.35 2.15 3.74
C TYR A 141 -6.61 2.21 2.85
N ARG A 142 -6.79 3.30 2.11
CA ARG A 142 -7.96 3.52 1.26
C ARG A 142 -7.78 3.10 -0.19
N LEU A 143 -6.69 2.39 -0.54
CA LEU A 143 -6.35 2.05 -1.91
C LEU A 143 -7.49 1.28 -2.62
N GLY A 144 -8.16 0.38 -1.92
CA GLY A 144 -9.30 -0.38 -2.45
C GLY A 144 -10.55 0.44 -2.74
N ALA A 145 -10.63 1.70 -2.29
CA ALA A 145 -11.73 2.61 -2.59
C ALA A 145 -11.62 3.26 -3.97
N LEU A 146 -10.47 3.20 -4.62
CA LEU A 146 -10.26 3.77 -5.96
C LEU A 146 -11.15 3.09 -7.01
N ARG A 147 -11.46 3.85 -8.04
CA ARG A 147 -12.34 3.43 -9.14
C ARG A 147 -11.69 3.73 -10.49
N PRO A 148 -12.03 2.99 -11.55
CA PRO A 148 -11.65 3.36 -12.91
C PRO A 148 -12.05 4.81 -13.21
N GLY A 149 -11.07 5.58 -13.70
CA GLY A 149 -11.23 7.01 -13.97
C GLY A 149 -10.62 7.95 -12.93
N ASP A 150 -10.33 7.47 -11.71
CA ASP A 150 -9.58 8.28 -10.72
C ASP A 150 -8.17 8.59 -11.22
N THR A 151 -7.59 9.69 -10.75
CA THR A 151 -6.25 10.14 -11.13
C THR A 151 -5.22 9.84 -10.04
N ILE A 152 -4.01 9.53 -10.50
CA ILE A 152 -2.80 9.36 -9.70
C ILE A 152 -1.74 10.24 -10.36
N ASP A 153 -1.23 11.21 -9.63
CA ASP A 153 -0.17 12.10 -10.08
C ASP A 153 1.16 11.65 -9.47
N VAL A 154 2.17 11.45 -10.31
CA VAL A 154 3.51 11.08 -9.83
C VAL A 154 4.49 12.15 -10.29
N THR A 155 5.07 12.85 -9.33
CA THR A 155 6.10 13.86 -9.59
C THR A 155 7.47 13.19 -9.67
N LEU A 156 8.24 13.60 -10.68
CA LEU A 156 9.56 13.07 -10.98
C LEU A 156 10.65 14.08 -10.58
N ALA A 157 11.87 13.60 -10.44
CA ALA A 157 13.02 14.41 -10.01
C ALA A 157 13.42 15.52 -10.99
N ASP A 158 13.04 15.42 -12.26
CA ASP A 158 13.21 16.48 -13.28
C ASP A 158 12.11 17.55 -13.22
N GLY A 159 11.16 17.42 -12.28
CA GLY A 159 10.02 18.32 -12.11
C GLY A 159 8.80 17.96 -12.97
N GLU A 160 8.90 16.99 -13.89
CA GLU A 160 7.75 16.54 -14.64
C GLU A 160 6.79 15.75 -13.74
N THR A 161 5.48 15.94 -13.90
CA THR A 161 4.46 15.16 -13.22
C THR A 161 3.69 14.31 -14.23
N GLY A 162 3.82 12.99 -14.13
CA GLY A 162 3.01 12.06 -14.90
C GLY A 162 1.60 11.92 -14.30
N ILE A 163 0.57 12.06 -15.14
CA ILE A 163 -0.84 11.93 -14.74
C ILE A 163 -1.34 10.57 -15.24
N PHE A 164 -1.58 9.70 -14.29
CA PHE A 164 -2.09 8.35 -14.56
C PHE A 164 -3.59 8.28 -14.27
N ARG A 165 -4.30 7.49 -15.06
CA ARG A 165 -5.70 7.20 -14.83
C ARG A 165 -5.86 5.76 -14.42
N VAL A 166 -6.58 5.52 -13.33
CA VAL A 166 -6.94 4.18 -12.86
C VAL A 166 -7.78 3.50 -13.95
N THR A 167 -7.38 2.28 -14.31
CA THR A 167 -8.08 1.42 -15.28
C THR A 167 -8.80 0.27 -14.60
N GLY A 168 -8.33 -0.15 -13.41
CA GLY A 168 -8.96 -1.19 -12.61
C GLY A 168 -8.33 -1.32 -11.22
N VAL A 169 -9.10 -1.88 -10.29
CA VAL A 169 -8.65 -2.21 -8.93
C VAL A 169 -9.05 -3.65 -8.64
N ARG A 170 -8.13 -4.47 -8.19
CA ARG A 170 -8.37 -5.90 -7.95
C ARG A 170 -7.74 -6.35 -6.64
N GLU A 171 -8.38 -7.31 -6.02
CA GLU A 171 -7.83 -8.06 -4.90
C GLU A 171 -7.38 -9.44 -5.37
N TYR A 172 -6.22 -9.87 -4.90
CA TYR A 172 -5.66 -11.19 -5.17
C TYR A 172 -5.26 -11.86 -3.87
N LEU A 173 -5.65 -13.11 -3.68
CA LEU A 173 -5.10 -13.92 -2.59
C LEU A 173 -3.59 -14.04 -2.77
N LYS A 174 -2.83 -13.95 -1.69
CA LYS A 174 -1.35 -13.97 -1.73
C LYS A 174 -0.80 -15.29 -2.28
N ASP A 175 -1.46 -16.42 -1.99
CA ASP A 175 -1.11 -17.74 -2.51
C ASP A 175 -1.38 -17.90 -4.02
N LYS A 176 -2.21 -17.01 -4.60
CA LYS A 176 -2.58 -16.98 -6.04
C LYS A 176 -2.20 -15.65 -6.70
N PHE A 177 -1.25 -14.93 -6.10
CA PHE A 177 -0.86 -13.64 -6.61
C PHE A 177 -0.19 -13.76 -7.99
N PRO A 178 -0.74 -13.11 -9.04
CA PRO A 178 -0.25 -13.26 -10.40
C PRO A 178 0.98 -12.37 -10.64
N ALA A 179 2.09 -12.64 -9.96
CA ALA A 179 3.30 -11.83 -9.94
C ALA A 179 3.79 -11.45 -11.34
N ASN A 180 3.81 -12.41 -12.28
CA ASN A 180 4.23 -12.14 -13.66
C ASN A 180 3.35 -11.08 -14.33
N ALA A 181 2.03 -11.13 -14.16
CA ALA A 181 1.12 -10.16 -14.79
C ALA A 181 1.21 -8.76 -14.14
N ILE A 182 1.69 -8.66 -12.91
CA ILE A 182 1.76 -7.40 -12.15
C ILE A 182 3.13 -6.75 -12.30
N TYR A 183 4.21 -7.53 -12.18
CA TYR A 183 5.59 -7.03 -12.20
C TYR A 183 6.26 -7.10 -13.58
N SER A 184 5.71 -7.86 -14.55
CA SER A 184 6.30 -7.95 -15.88
C SER A 184 6.09 -6.68 -16.70
N ASP A 185 6.92 -6.51 -17.72
CA ASP A 185 6.87 -5.37 -18.62
C ASP A 185 5.52 -5.27 -19.33
N ALA A 186 4.96 -4.07 -19.28
CA ALA A 186 3.84 -3.67 -20.08
C ALA A 186 4.32 -2.99 -21.38
N ASN A 187 3.54 -3.06 -22.47
CA ASN A 187 3.87 -2.37 -23.72
C ASN A 187 3.35 -0.91 -23.77
N TYR A 188 3.06 -0.34 -22.61
CA TYR A 188 2.60 1.03 -22.36
C TYR A 188 3.16 1.53 -21.02
N ALA A 189 3.08 2.83 -20.76
CA ALA A 189 3.49 3.40 -19.47
C ALA A 189 2.47 3.03 -18.38
N ALA A 190 2.75 1.93 -17.70
CA ALA A 190 1.89 1.34 -16.68
C ALA A 190 2.33 1.77 -15.28
N LEU A 191 1.34 1.99 -14.40
CA LEU A 191 1.55 2.17 -12.97
C LEU A 191 0.78 1.08 -12.21
N ARG A 192 1.42 0.52 -11.19
CA ARG A 192 0.85 -0.44 -10.25
C ARG A 192 1.01 0.10 -8.85
N LEU A 193 -0.10 0.31 -8.13
CA LEU A 193 -0.04 0.57 -6.69
C LEU A 193 -0.46 -0.70 -5.96
N ILE A 194 0.29 -1.08 -4.93
CA ILE A 194 0.09 -2.36 -4.24
C ILE A 194 0.07 -2.14 -2.73
N THR A 195 -0.89 -2.78 -2.06
CA THR A 195 -0.95 -2.85 -0.60
C THR A 195 -1.48 -4.21 -0.14
N CYS A 196 -1.32 -4.51 1.13
CA CYS A 196 -2.00 -5.65 1.75
C CYS A 196 -3.51 -5.41 1.79
N GLY A 197 -4.31 -6.49 1.80
CA GLY A 197 -5.78 -6.38 1.82
C GLY A 197 -6.45 -7.70 2.16
N GLY A 198 -7.79 -7.71 2.10
CA GLY A 198 -8.59 -8.88 2.45
C GLY A 198 -8.66 -9.12 3.96
N ALA A 199 -8.92 -10.36 4.34
CA ALA A 199 -9.00 -10.75 5.74
C ALA A 199 -7.61 -10.77 6.39
N PHE A 200 -7.56 -10.35 7.67
CA PHE A 200 -6.35 -10.46 8.49
C PHE A 200 -6.37 -11.80 9.23
N ASP A 201 -5.32 -12.57 9.08
CA ASP A 201 -5.12 -13.80 9.83
C ASP A 201 -4.36 -13.51 11.13
N TYR A 202 -5.06 -13.58 12.25
CA TYR A 202 -4.48 -13.32 13.57
C TYR A 202 -3.50 -14.41 14.04
N ALA A 203 -3.56 -15.61 13.47
CA ALA A 203 -2.64 -16.69 13.83
C ALA A 203 -1.25 -16.45 13.23
N THR A 204 -1.19 -15.87 12.04
CA THR A 204 0.07 -15.59 11.33
C THR A 204 0.47 -14.12 11.41
N GLY A 205 -0.44 -13.21 11.79
CA GLY A 205 -0.20 -11.78 11.83
C GLY A 205 -0.16 -11.11 10.45
N HIS A 206 -0.80 -11.70 9.43
CA HIS A 206 -0.73 -11.23 8.05
C HIS A 206 -2.10 -11.10 7.38
N TYR A 207 -2.21 -10.16 6.44
CA TYR A 207 -3.32 -10.11 5.50
C TYR A 207 -3.22 -11.25 4.48
N LEU A 208 -4.36 -11.85 4.15
CA LEU A 208 -4.42 -13.00 3.22
C LEU A 208 -4.41 -12.58 1.74
N SER A 209 -4.67 -11.31 1.45
CA SER A 209 -4.74 -10.79 0.09
C SER A 209 -3.82 -9.58 -0.11
N SER A 210 -3.71 -9.16 -1.37
CA SER A 210 -3.12 -7.90 -1.78
C SER A 210 -4.11 -7.17 -2.69
N THR A 211 -4.28 -5.87 -2.47
CA THR A 211 -5.02 -4.97 -3.37
C THR A 211 -4.05 -4.37 -4.37
N VAL A 212 -4.38 -4.47 -5.65
CA VAL A 212 -3.60 -3.95 -6.77
C VAL A 212 -4.43 -2.96 -7.58
N VAL A 213 -3.94 -1.74 -7.73
CA VAL A 213 -4.47 -0.74 -8.64
C VAL A 213 -3.69 -0.77 -9.94
N PHE A 214 -4.39 -0.82 -11.05
CA PHE A 214 -3.86 -0.74 -12.40
C PHE A 214 -4.17 0.65 -12.94
N ALA A 215 -3.14 1.34 -13.42
CA ALA A 215 -3.29 2.65 -14.05
C ALA A 215 -2.37 2.77 -15.27
N SER A 216 -2.70 3.71 -16.15
CA SER A 216 -1.92 4.03 -17.34
C SER A 216 -1.71 5.53 -17.44
N LEU A 217 -0.54 5.95 -17.94
CA LEU A 217 -0.23 7.33 -18.22
C LEU A 217 -1.20 7.89 -19.28
N THR A 218 -1.80 9.04 -18.99
CA THR A 218 -2.71 9.74 -19.93
C THR A 218 -2.16 11.06 -20.40
N SER A 219 -1.40 11.74 -19.57
CA SER A 219 -0.75 13.02 -19.88
C SER A 219 0.38 13.30 -18.88
N SER A 220 1.10 14.37 -19.10
CA SER A 220 2.02 14.94 -18.12
C SER A 220 1.92 16.46 -18.07
N ARG A 221 2.47 17.04 -17.01
CA ARG A 221 2.65 18.49 -16.88
C ARG A 221 4.06 18.78 -16.39
N HIS A 222 4.67 19.79 -16.98
CA HIS A 222 5.92 20.37 -16.48
C HIS A 222 5.63 21.44 -15.43
N PRO A 223 6.54 21.66 -14.47
CA PRO A 223 6.43 22.82 -13.60
C PRO A 223 6.40 24.07 -14.47
N SER A 224 5.45 24.96 -14.19
CA SER A 224 5.43 26.28 -14.84
C SER A 224 6.73 27.01 -14.51
N SER A 225 7.52 27.33 -15.53
CA SER A 225 8.68 28.23 -15.35
C SER A 225 8.14 29.60 -14.96
N HIS A 226 8.31 29.96 -13.70
CA HIS A 226 8.07 31.33 -13.20
C HIS A 226 9.33 32.16 -13.34
#